data_d12a9ada8a07109225acf074410e1170
#
_entry.id   d12a9ada8a07109225acf074410e1170
#
_cell.length_a   1.000
_cell.length_b   1.000
_cell.length_c   1.000
_cell.angle_alpha   90.00
_cell.angle_beta   90.00
_cell.angle_gamma   90.00
#
_symmetry.space_group_name_H-M   'P 1'
#
loop_
_entity.id
_entity.type
_entity.pdbx_description
1 polymer ?
#
loop_
_entity_poly.entity_id
_entity_poly.type
_entity_poly.pdbx_seq_one_letter_code
_entity_poly.pdbx_strand_id
1 'polypeptide(L)'
;AAERSERIPDIVIITGMSGSGRTQAMHVFEDMGYFCIDNLPPRLIAQLAELVGINTGVGRHLAVTCDLRSQGLFDELLDAVAALEEREMSCDIVFLEASDEVLIRRYSENRRRHPIAKPGETTADAIQRERLQLQGVRDRADMIIDTSRLRTSALRNKLRMAFSELSDQQLMDVHVFSFGFKHGMPVEADIM
;
A
#
# COMPACT_ATOMS: atom_id res chain seq x y z
N ALA A 1 0.76 -5.96 -20.88
CA ALA A 1 0.89 -4.71 -20.16
C ALA A 1 -0.10 -3.75 -20.80
N ALA A 2 -1.23 -3.53 -20.15
CA ALA A 2 -2.17 -2.47 -20.54
C ALA A 2 -1.45 -1.13 -20.33
N GLU A 3 -1.61 -0.20 -21.25
CA GLU A 3 -1.17 1.17 -21.09
C GLU A 3 -1.88 1.72 -19.84
N ARG A 4 -1.09 2.05 -18.82
CA ARG A 4 -1.62 2.66 -17.61
C ARG A 4 -2.22 4.00 -17.98
N SER A 5 -3.49 4.22 -17.67
CA SER A 5 -4.15 5.52 -17.83
C SER A 5 -3.28 6.60 -17.15
N GLU A 6 -3.08 7.75 -17.78
CA GLU A 6 -2.38 8.91 -17.18
C GLU A 6 -3.17 9.51 -16.00
N ARG A 7 -4.36 9.00 -15.74
CA ARG A 7 -5.25 9.45 -14.66
C ARG A 7 -4.91 8.72 -13.35
N ILE A 8 -4.86 9.46 -12.25
CA ILE A 8 -4.77 8.90 -10.90
C ILE A 8 -6.05 8.10 -10.61
N PRO A 9 -5.95 6.86 -10.16
CA PRO A 9 -7.11 6.05 -9.84
C PRO A 9 -7.86 6.61 -8.62
N ASP A 10 -9.18 6.47 -8.63
CA ASP A 10 -10.03 6.87 -7.51
C ASP A 10 -9.75 6.00 -6.27
N ILE A 11 -9.41 4.73 -6.53
CA ILE A 11 -9.18 3.72 -5.49
C ILE A 11 -7.89 2.96 -5.77
N VAL A 12 -7.08 2.79 -4.72
CA VAL A 12 -5.88 1.93 -4.75
C VAL A 12 -6.04 0.79 -3.76
N ILE A 13 -6.00 -0.44 -4.26
CA ILE A 13 -6.01 -1.64 -3.44
C ILE A 13 -4.58 -2.14 -3.26
N ILE A 14 -4.08 -2.09 -2.02
CA ILE A 14 -2.73 -2.51 -1.67
C ILE A 14 -2.80 -3.92 -1.10
N THR A 15 -2.12 -4.84 -1.75
CA THR A 15 -2.04 -6.23 -1.29
C THR A 15 -0.64 -6.80 -1.53
N GLY A 16 -0.43 -8.09 -1.30
CA GLY A 16 0.85 -8.75 -1.52
C GLY A 16 1.33 -9.58 -0.35
N MET A 17 2.56 -10.09 -0.47
CA MET A 17 3.17 -11.00 0.49
C MET A 17 3.25 -10.39 1.89
N SER A 18 3.04 -11.21 2.90
CA SER A 18 3.25 -10.82 4.29
C SER A 18 4.72 -10.44 4.53
N GLY A 19 4.96 -9.26 5.10
CA GLY A 19 6.32 -8.74 5.30
C GLY A 19 6.91 -8.03 4.07
N SER A 20 6.18 -7.89 2.97
CA SER A 20 6.62 -7.17 1.76
C SER A 20 6.63 -5.64 1.89
N GLY A 21 6.06 -5.08 2.96
CA GLY A 21 6.05 -3.63 3.22
C GLY A 21 4.71 -2.94 2.96
N ARG A 22 3.58 -3.66 2.98
CA ARG A 22 2.22 -3.10 2.80
C ARG A 22 1.95 -1.92 3.74
N THR A 23 2.29 -2.03 5.02
CA THR A 23 2.14 -0.94 6.00
C THR A 23 2.92 0.31 5.60
N GLN A 24 4.14 0.14 5.07
CA GLN A 24 4.95 1.26 4.60
C GLN A 24 4.33 1.92 3.36
N ALA A 25 3.77 1.12 2.46
CA ALA A 25 3.03 1.64 1.30
C ALA A 25 1.80 2.44 1.76
N MET A 26 1.03 1.93 2.73
CA MET A 26 -0.13 2.62 3.28
C MET A 26 0.23 4.00 3.84
N HIS A 27 1.30 4.10 4.65
CA HIS A 27 1.77 5.40 5.16
C HIS A 27 2.14 6.38 4.04
N VAL A 28 2.65 5.88 2.90
CA VAL A 28 2.92 6.75 1.74
C VAL A 28 1.64 7.31 1.15
N PHE A 29 0.58 6.52 1.06
CA PHE A 29 -0.73 7.00 0.60
C PHE A 29 -1.39 7.98 1.59
N GLU A 30 -1.23 7.74 2.90
CA GLU A 30 -1.62 8.70 3.95
C GLU A 30 -0.90 10.05 3.77
N ASP A 31 0.43 10.01 3.58
CA ASP A 31 1.26 11.20 3.31
C ASP A 31 0.85 11.94 2.03
N MET A 32 0.26 11.25 1.05
CA MET A 32 -0.30 11.84 -0.18
C MET A 32 -1.74 12.32 -0.04
N GLY A 33 -2.33 12.22 1.15
CA GLY A 33 -3.68 12.70 1.43
C GLY A 33 -4.81 11.76 1.05
N TYR A 34 -4.50 10.50 0.71
CA TYR A 34 -5.53 9.47 0.50
C TYR A 34 -6.27 9.18 1.80
N PHE A 35 -7.56 8.84 1.69
CA PHE A 35 -8.27 8.24 2.81
C PHE A 35 -7.88 6.77 2.91
N CYS A 36 -7.22 6.39 4.00
CA CYS A 36 -6.58 5.08 4.13
C CYS A 36 -7.31 4.19 5.11
N ILE A 37 -7.57 2.92 4.69
CA ILE A 37 -8.14 1.89 5.58
C ILE A 37 -7.32 0.62 5.49
N ASP A 38 -6.86 0.15 6.64
CA ASP A 38 -6.08 -1.08 6.73
C ASP A 38 -6.99 -2.30 6.92
N ASN A 39 -6.63 -3.39 6.24
CA ASN A 39 -7.24 -4.71 6.37
C ASN A 39 -8.77 -4.73 6.10
N LEU A 40 -9.22 -4.02 5.06
CA LEU A 40 -10.62 -4.01 4.65
C LEU A 40 -10.99 -5.29 3.89
N PRO A 41 -12.09 -5.98 4.26
CA PRO A 41 -12.62 -7.07 3.43
C PRO A 41 -13.04 -6.58 2.05
N PRO A 42 -12.67 -7.29 0.94
CA PRO A 42 -12.93 -6.82 -0.42
C PRO A 42 -14.38 -6.43 -0.70
N ARG A 43 -15.34 -7.20 -0.22
CA ARG A 43 -16.78 -6.96 -0.37
C ARG A 43 -17.28 -5.61 0.17
N LEU A 44 -16.51 -4.94 1.02
CA LEU A 44 -16.86 -3.64 1.61
C LEU A 44 -16.28 -2.46 0.83
N ILE A 45 -15.40 -2.68 -0.15
CA ILE A 45 -14.70 -1.61 -0.86
C ILE A 45 -15.68 -0.71 -1.59
N ALA A 46 -16.61 -1.28 -2.38
CA ALA A 46 -17.57 -0.50 -3.15
C ALA A 46 -18.52 0.32 -2.25
N GLN A 47 -18.97 -0.26 -1.12
CA GLN A 47 -19.83 0.44 -0.16
C GLN A 47 -19.07 1.59 0.51
N LEU A 48 -17.81 1.37 0.86
CA LEU A 48 -16.97 2.40 1.45
C LEU A 48 -16.71 3.55 0.47
N ALA A 49 -16.44 3.24 -0.78
CA ALA A 49 -16.23 4.22 -1.84
C ALA A 49 -17.44 5.16 -2.01
N GLU A 50 -18.65 4.62 -1.93
CA GLU A 50 -19.89 5.40 -1.92
C GLU A 50 -20.00 6.30 -0.67
N LEU A 51 -19.72 5.76 0.52
CA LEU A 51 -19.79 6.49 1.77
C LEU A 51 -18.80 7.66 1.85
N VAL A 52 -17.61 7.48 1.29
CA VAL A 52 -16.57 8.54 1.25
C VAL A 52 -16.87 9.58 0.17
N GLY A 53 -17.85 9.33 -0.71
CA GLY A 53 -18.29 10.27 -1.74
C GLY A 53 -17.28 10.45 -2.88
N ILE A 54 -16.55 9.41 -3.22
CA ILE A 54 -15.54 9.42 -4.29
C ILE A 54 -16.15 9.89 -5.61
N ASN A 55 -17.38 9.48 -5.91
CA ASN A 55 -18.11 9.88 -7.14
C ASN A 55 -18.57 11.35 -7.20
N THR A 56 -18.51 12.08 -6.09
CA THR A 56 -19.03 13.46 -6.05
C THR A 56 -18.02 14.52 -6.47
N GLY A 57 -16.79 14.10 -6.81
CA GLY A 57 -15.70 15.03 -7.14
C GLY A 57 -15.17 15.87 -5.95
N VAL A 58 -15.76 15.69 -4.77
CA VAL A 58 -15.36 16.32 -3.51
C VAL A 58 -14.58 15.34 -2.64
N GLY A 59 -14.62 14.04 -3.00
CA GLY A 59 -14.02 12.96 -2.24
C GLY A 59 -12.50 12.90 -2.39
N ARG A 60 -11.85 12.43 -1.33
CA ARG A 60 -10.43 12.09 -1.35
C ARG A 60 -10.26 10.73 -2.03
N HIS A 61 -9.14 10.53 -2.72
CA HIS A 61 -8.77 9.20 -3.19
C HIS A 61 -8.72 8.21 -2.03
N LEU A 62 -9.10 6.95 -2.28
CA LEU A 62 -9.15 5.90 -1.29
C LEU A 62 -7.97 4.94 -1.47
N ALA A 63 -7.25 4.63 -0.42
CA ALA A 63 -6.28 3.55 -0.39
C ALA A 63 -6.68 2.51 0.65
N VAL A 64 -6.80 1.25 0.24
CA VAL A 64 -7.17 0.17 1.14
C VAL A 64 -6.15 -0.95 1.11
N THR A 65 -5.82 -1.54 2.26
CA THR A 65 -5.14 -2.82 2.25
C THR A 65 -6.16 -3.95 2.35
N CYS A 66 -5.95 -4.99 1.56
CA CYS A 66 -6.73 -6.22 1.63
C CYS A 66 -5.83 -7.40 1.96
N ASP A 67 -6.28 -8.22 2.90
CA ASP A 67 -5.64 -9.49 3.21
C ASP A 67 -6.33 -10.63 2.46
N LEU A 68 -5.73 -11.04 1.35
CA LEU A 68 -6.30 -12.01 0.41
C LEU A 68 -5.80 -13.45 0.64
N ARG A 69 -5.23 -13.73 1.82
CA ARG A 69 -4.68 -15.06 2.14
C ARG A 69 -5.74 -16.12 2.43
N SER A 70 -6.94 -15.72 2.75
CA SER A 70 -8.06 -16.65 2.98
C SER A 70 -8.71 -17.08 1.67
N GLN A 71 -9.14 -18.33 1.62
CA GLN A 71 -9.78 -18.92 0.45
C GLN A 71 -11.08 -18.18 0.12
N GLY A 72 -11.28 -17.84 -1.15
CA GLY A 72 -12.46 -17.09 -1.63
C GLY A 72 -12.31 -15.57 -1.63
N LEU A 73 -11.38 -14.98 -0.89
CA LEU A 73 -11.20 -13.52 -0.87
C LEU A 73 -10.66 -12.95 -2.19
N PHE A 74 -10.02 -13.77 -3.02
CA PHE A 74 -9.61 -13.37 -4.36
C PHE A 74 -10.82 -13.15 -5.27
N ASP A 75 -11.79 -14.07 -5.25
CA ASP A 75 -13.03 -13.94 -6.03
C ASP A 75 -13.84 -12.73 -5.54
N GLU A 76 -13.94 -12.53 -4.21
CA GLU A 76 -14.55 -11.33 -3.64
C GLU A 76 -13.85 -10.03 -4.09
N LEU A 77 -12.53 -10.04 -4.29
CA LEU A 77 -11.80 -8.89 -4.82
C LEU A 77 -12.19 -8.61 -6.27
N LEU A 78 -12.28 -9.63 -7.11
CA LEU A 78 -12.69 -9.48 -8.51
C LEU A 78 -14.11 -8.93 -8.61
N ASP A 79 -15.02 -9.44 -7.79
CA ASP A 79 -16.39 -8.95 -7.71
C ASP A 79 -16.44 -7.47 -7.24
N ALA A 80 -15.60 -7.11 -6.28
CA ALA A 80 -15.51 -5.73 -5.80
C ALA A 80 -14.97 -4.79 -6.88
N VAL A 81 -13.94 -5.18 -7.62
CA VAL A 81 -13.39 -4.40 -8.74
C VAL A 81 -14.43 -4.23 -9.83
N ALA A 82 -15.13 -5.30 -10.23
CA ALA A 82 -16.22 -5.21 -11.22
C ALA A 82 -17.34 -4.27 -10.76
N ALA A 83 -17.73 -4.33 -9.49
CA ALA A 83 -18.72 -3.43 -8.92
C ALA A 83 -18.29 -1.95 -8.88
N LEU A 84 -16.98 -1.67 -8.82
CA LEU A 84 -16.43 -0.31 -8.92
C LEU A 84 -16.46 0.17 -10.38
N GLU A 85 -16.06 -0.69 -11.32
CA GLU A 85 -16.10 -0.40 -12.77
C GLU A 85 -17.53 -0.07 -13.23
N GLU A 86 -18.54 -0.82 -12.77
CA GLU A 86 -19.96 -0.53 -13.04
C GLU A 86 -20.41 0.86 -12.54
N ARG A 87 -19.71 1.41 -11.56
CA ARG A 87 -19.94 2.75 -10.99
C ARG A 87 -19.04 3.83 -11.58
N GLU A 88 -18.33 3.52 -12.64
CA GLU A 88 -17.36 4.42 -13.29
C GLU A 88 -16.22 4.89 -12.35
N MET A 89 -15.92 4.12 -11.28
CA MET A 89 -14.81 4.37 -10.38
C MET A 89 -13.56 3.63 -10.86
N SER A 90 -12.47 4.35 -11.03
CA SER A 90 -11.19 3.74 -11.41
C SER A 90 -10.51 3.10 -10.21
N CYS A 91 -9.96 1.90 -10.39
CA CYS A 91 -9.31 1.13 -9.33
C CYS A 91 -8.01 0.50 -9.83
N ASP A 92 -6.91 0.71 -9.10
CA ASP A 92 -5.63 0.05 -9.35
C ASP A 92 -5.29 -0.92 -8.21
N ILE A 93 -4.80 -2.10 -8.57
CA ILE A 93 -4.28 -3.10 -7.62
C ILE A 93 -2.76 -3.01 -7.58
N VAL A 94 -2.21 -2.64 -6.43
CA VAL A 94 -0.77 -2.61 -6.16
C VAL A 94 -0.37 -3.85 -5.37
N PHE A 95 0.43 -4.72 -5.98
CA PHE A 95 0.94 -5.93 -5.36
C PHE A 95 2.39 -5.75 -4.90
N LEU A 96 2.63 -5.89 -3.60
CA LEU A 96 3.98 -5.85 -3.04
C LEU A 96 4.51 -7.27 -2.81
N GLU A 97 5.73 -7.49 -3.28
CA GLU A 97 6.43 -8.77 -3.05
C GLU A 97 7.87 -8.55 -2.59
N ALA A 98 8.50 -9.62 -2.15
CA ALA A 98 9.93 -9.68 -1.92
C ALA A 98 10.41 -11.13 -2.12
N SER A 99 11.73 -11.32 -2.28
CA SER A 99 12.31 -12.67 -2.33
C SER A 99 12.12 -13.41 -1.01
N ASP A 100 12.04 -14.73 -1.08
CA ASP A 100 11.82 -15.56 0.10
C ASP A 100 12.90 -15.35 1.16
N GLU A 101 14.16 -15.22 0.73
CA GLU A 101 15.30 -14.94 1.62
C GLU A 101 15.10 -13.62 2.40
N VAL A 102 14.61 -12.58 1.72
CA VAL A 102 14.36 -11.28 2.36
C VAL A 102 13.17 -11.38 3.32
N LEU A 103 12.10 -12.07 2.94
CA LEU A 103 10.94 -12.28 3.82
C LEU A 103 11.34 -13.07 5.06
N ILE A 104 12.07 -14.19 4.92
CA ILE A 104 12.56 -15.00 6.03
C ILE A 104 13.39 -14.14 6.99
N ARG A 105 14.31 -13.34 6.46
CA ARG A 105 15.14 -12.43 7.25
C ARG A 105 14.29 -11.42 8.02
N ARG A 106 13.33 -10.75 7.38
CA ARG A 106 12.43 -9.78 8.01
C ARG A 106 11.62 -10.40 9.15
N TYR A 107 11.15 -11.64 8.99
CA TYR A 107 10.45 -12.36 10.05
C TYR A 107 11.36 -12.74 11.21
N SER A 108 12.60 -13.15 10.92
CA SER A 108 13.60 -13.47 11.95
C SER A 108 13.99 -12.25 12.77
N GLU A 109 14.22 -11.11 12.13
CA GLU A 109 14.56 -9.84 12.78
C GLU A 109 13.43 -9.36 13.71
N ASN A 110 12.18 -9.47 13.29
CA ASN A 110 11.03 -9.04 14.07
C ASN A 110 10.55 -10.08 15.09
N ARG A 111 11.14 -11.26 15.15
CA ARG A 111 10.74 -12.39 16.03
C ARG A 111 9.24 -12.71 15.94
N ARG A 112 8.60 -12.49 14.79
CA ARG A 112 7.19 -12.78 14.54
C ARG A 112 7.06 -14.07 13.75
N ARG A 113 6.06 -14.88 14.08
CA ARG A 113 5.66 -16.01 13.22
C ARG A 113 4.98 -15.49 11.97
N HIS A 114 5.17 -16.20 10.87
CA HIS A 114 4.43 -15.91 9.65
C HIS A 114 2.91 -16.08 9.89
N PRO A 115 2.05 -15.15 9.45
CA PRO A 115 0.62 -15.14 9.82
C PRO A 115 -0.13 -16.42 9.46
N ILE A 116 0.23 -17.07 8.36
CA ILE A 116 -0.43 -18.33 7.94
C ILE A 116 0.35 -19.58 8.32
N ALA A 117 1.46 -19.46 9.07
CA ALA A 117 2.25 -20.63 9.48
C ALA A 117 1.44 -21.56 10.38
N LYS A 118 1.36 -22.83 10.00
CA LYS A 118 0.73 -23.91 10.78
C LYS A 118 1.64 -24.33 11.93
N PRO A 119 1.11 -25.01 12.97
CA PRO A 119 1.94 -25.62 14.01
C PRO A 119 2.99 -26.58 13.39
N GLY A 120 4.28 -26.37 13.72
CA GLY A 120 5.39 -27.18 13.18
C GLY A 120 5.89 -26.80 11.79
N GLU A 121 5.24 -25.89 11.10
CA GLU A 121 5.65 -25.41 9.77
C GLU A 121 6.78 -24.38 9.89
N THR A 122 7.74 -24.43 8.97
CA THR A 122 8.79 -23.40 8.90
C THR A 122 8.28 -22.10 8.28
N THR A 123 8.97 -20.99 8.55
CA THR A 123 8.66 -19.70 7.91
C THR A 123 8.81 -19.78 6.38
N ALA A 124 9.77 -20.55 5.89
CA ALA A 124 9.99 -20.75 4.45
C ALA A 124 8.78 -21.45 3.80
N ASP A 125 8.30 -22.55 4.40
CA ASP A 125 7.14 -23.29 3.86
C ASP A 125 5.88 -22.42 3.86
N ALA A 126 5.67 -21.61 4.91
CA ALA A 126 4.55 -20.69 4.99
C ALA A 126 4.61 -19.60 3.90
N ILE A 127 5.79 -19.04 3.61
CA ILE A 127 6.01 -18.06 2.54
C ILE A 127 5.71 -18.69 1.17
N GLN A 128 6.22 -19.88 0.89
CA GLN A 128 5.96 -20.58 -0.36
C GLN A 128 4.46 -20.82 -0.57
N ARG A 129 3.77 -21.26 0.47
CA ARG A 129 2.33 -21.49 0.43
C ARG A 129 1.55 -20.19 0.21
N GLU A 130 1.93 -19.08 0.89
CA GLU A 130 1.32 -17.76 0.67
C GLU A 130 1.51 -17.30 -0.77
N ARG A 131 2.71 -17.48 -1.34
CA ARG A 131 3.03 -17.10 -2.71
C ARG A 131 2.13 -17.80 -3.71
N LEU A 132 1.92 -19.11 -3.53
CA LEU A 132 1.00 -19.90 -4.37
C LEU A 132 -0.45 -19.41 -4.23
N GLN A 133 -0.90 -19.11 -3.02
CA GLN A 133 -2.25 -18.60 -2.77
C GLN A 133 -2.49 -17.23 -3.41
N LEU A 134 -1.47 -16.37 -3.45
CA LEU A 134 -1.57 -15.02 -3.98
C LEU A 134 -1.24 -14.91 -5.48
N GLN A 135 -0.90 -16.02 -6.15
CA GLN A 135 -0.49 -16.00 -7.56
C GLN A 135 -1.56 -15.34 -8.45
N GLY A 136 -2.83 -15.71 -8.29
CA GLY A 136 -3.93 -15.13 -9.08
C GLY A 136 -4.08 -13.63 -8.89
N VAL A 137 -3.90 -13.14 -7.65
CA VAL A 137 -3.93 -11.70 -7.34
C VAL A 137 -2.75 -10.98 -7.97
N ARG A 138 -1.55 -11.57 -7.88
CA ARG A 138 -0.33 -11.05 -8.50
C ARG A 138 -0.48 -10.87 -10.01
N ASP A 139 -1.05 -11.88 -10.67
CA ASP A 139 -1.23 -11.89 -12.12
C ASP A 139 -2.26 -10.84 -12.60
N ARG A 140 -3.14 -10.41 -11.70
CA ARG A 140 -4.18 -9.39 -11.94
C ARG A 140 -3.75 -7.99 -11.53
N ALA A 141 -2.63 -7.84 -10.82
CA ALA A 141 -2.17 -6.57 -10.32
C ALA A 141 -1.75 -5.61 -11.45
N ASP A 142 -2.20 -4.35 -11.37
CA ASP A 142 -1.85 -3.27 -12.29
C ASP A 142 -0.41 -2.79 -12.06
N MET A 143 0.07 -2.90 -10.81
CA MET A 143 1.43 -2.57 -10.44
C MET A 143 2.03 -3.60 -9.49
N ILE A 144 3.16 -4.19 -9.87
CA ILE A 144 3.93 -5.09 -9.00
C ILE A 144 5.20 -4.38 -8.54
N ILE A 145 5.44 -4.39 -7.21
CA ILE A 145 6.62 -3.78 -6.60
C ILE A 145 7.41 -4.85 -5.84
N ASP A 146 8.57 -5.23 -6.37
CA ASP A 146 9.55 -6.02 -5.63
C ASP A 146 10.32 -5.12 -4.66
N THR A 147 10.13 -5.36 -3.36
CA THR A 147 10.77 -4.62 -2.28
C THR A 147 12.03 -5.27 -1.73
N SER A 148 12.54 -6.34 -2.38
CA SER A 148 13.71 -7.11 -1.91
C SER A 148 14.94 -6.24 -1.67
N ARG A 149 15.16 -5.28 -2.56
CA ARG A 149 16.32 -4.37 -2.52
C ARG A 149 15.95 -2.90 -2.34
N LEU A 150 14.66 -2.62 -2.11
CA LEU A 150 14.19 -1.24 -1.93
C LEU A 150 14.36 -0.77 -0.49
N ARG A 151 14.96 0.41 -0.33
CA ARG A 151 14.86 1.17 0.92
C ARG A 151 13.45 1.79 1.01
N THR A 152 13.00 2.11 2.22
CA THR A 152 11.69 2.75 2.43
C THR A 152 11.53 4.05 1.62
N SER A 153 12.60 4.86 1.51
CA SER A 153 12.60 6.07 0.68
C SER A 153 12.40 5.81 -0.81
N ALA A 154 12.99 4.72 -1.34
CA ALA A 154 12.83 4.35 -2.73
C ALA A 154 11.41 3.81 -3.03
N LEU A 155 10.82 3.07 -2.09
CA LEU A 155 9.41 2.66 -2.17
C LEU A 155 8.49 3.89 -2.18
N ARG A 156 8.72 4.84 -1.27
CA ARG A 156 7.98 6.11 -1.20
C ARG A 156 8.03 6.85 -2.54
N ASN A 157 9.23 7.07 -3.08
CA ASN A 157 9.39 7.77 -4.36
C ASN A 157 8.68 7.05 -5.50
N LYS A 158 8.77 5.70 -5.56
CA LYS A 158 8.12 4.91 -6.60
C LYS A 158 6.59 5.04 -6.55
N LEU A 159 6.00 5.00 -5.36
CA LEU A 159 4.56 5.18 -5.18
C LEU A 159 4.12 6.62 -5.47
N ARG A 160 4.87 7.63 -4.99
CA ARG A 160 4.56 9.03 -5.30
C ARG A 160 4.60 9.31 -6.80
N MET A 161 5.62 8.87 -7.50
CA MET A 161 5.71 9.03 -8.96
C MET A 161 4.54 8.35 -9.71
N ALA A 162 3.97 7.30 -9.13
CA ALA A 162 2.91 6.54 -9.76
C ALA A 162 1.50 7.06 -9.45
N PHE A 163 1.31 7.71 -8.29
CA PHE A 163 -0.01 8.01 -7.72
C PHE A 163 -0.20 9.44 -7.23
N SER A 164 0.78 10.35 -7.35
CA SER A 164 0.54 11.76 -7.06
C SER A 164 0.29 12.55 -8.35
N GLU A 165 -0.54 13.58 -8.25
CA GLU A 165 -0.69 14.55 -9.33
C GLU A 165 0.65 15.24 -9.59
N LEU A 166 0.96 15.52 -10.87
CA LEU A 166 2.19 16.22 -11.26
C LEU A 166 2.32 17.60 -10.60
N SER A 167 1.21 18.16 -10.11
CA SER A 167 1.16 19.41 -9.36
C SER A 167 1.65 19.29 -7.90
N ASP A 168 1.65 18.08 -7.35
CA ASP A 168 2.13 17.78 -5.99
C ASP A 168 3.64 17.47 -5.95
N GLN A 169 4.43 18.14 -6.78
CA GLN A 169 5.83 18.31 -6.46
C GLN A 169 5.88 19.10 -5.14
N GLN A 170 5.90 18.38 -4.03
CA GLN A 170 6.21 18.97 -2.73
C GLN A 170 7.57 19.66 -2.87
N LEU A 171 7.53 20.94 -3.14
CA LEU A 171 8.63 21.83 -2.92
C LEU A 171 9.06 21.59 -1.47
N MET A 172 10.36 21.37 -1.26
CA MET A 172 10.90 21.25 0.09
C MET A 172 10.55 22.53 0.86
N ASP A 173 9.72 22.39 1.88
CA ASP A 173 9.33 23.54 2.72
C ASP A 173 10.45 23.76 3.74
N VAL A 174 11.15 24.88 3.62
CA VAL A 174 12.29 25.19 4.49
C VAL A 174 11.86 26.30 5.44
N HIS A 175 11.63 25.94 6.70
CA HIS A 175 11.39 26.88 7.77
C HIS A 175 12.72 27.32 8.39
N VAL A 176 13.05 28.59 8.28
CA VAL A 176 14.26 29.17 8.88
C VAL A 176 13.88 29.95 10.14
N PHE A 177 14.37 29.48 11.29
CA PHE A 177 14.17 30.13 12.58
C PHE A 177 15.41 30.86 13.04
N SER A 178 15.26 32.13 13.46
CA SER A 178 16.29 32.85 14.20
C SER A 178 15.94 32.81 15.68
N PHE A 179 16.86 32.34 16.52
CA PHE A 179 16.60 32.20 17.95
C PHE A 179 17.82 32.62 18.80
N GLY A 180 17.57 32.99 20.03
CA GLY A 180 18.58 33.29 21.03
C GLY A 180 18.64 32.17 22.08
N PHE A 181 19.85 31.75 22.46
CA PHE A 181 20.09 30.64 23.40
C PHE A 181 19.54 30.86 24.81
N LYS A 182 19.06 32.06 25.14
CA LYS A 182 18.56 32.40 26.48
C LYS A 182 17.41 31.49 26.97
N HIS A 183 16.60 30.94 26.06
CA HIS A 183 15.44 30.11 26.37
C HIS A 183 15.56 28.67 25.84
N GLY A 184 16.77 28.26 25.46
CA GLY A 184 17.02 26.93 24.87
C GLY A 184 16.92 26.93 23.34
N MET A 185 17.12 25.76 22.78
CA MET A 185 17.03 25.54 21.33
C MET A 185 15.60 25.25 20.91
N PRO A 186 15.16 25.68 19.71
CA PRO A 186 13.84 25.33 19.19
C PRO A 186 13.72 23.82 19.05
N VAL A 187 12.68 23.22 19.59
CA VAL A 187 12.44 21.77 19.56
C VAL A 187 12.08 21.30 18.13
N GLU A 188 11.61 22.24 17.29
CA GLU A 188 11.15 21.96 15.92
C GLU A 188 12.26 22.08 14.87
N ALA A 189 13.50 22.39 15.26
CA ALA A 189 14.60 22.55 14.32
C ALA A 189 15.30 21.19 14.04
N ASP A 190 15.22 20.71 12.80
CA ASP A 190 15.90 19.48 12.35
C ASP A 190 17.41 19.68 12.17
N ILE A 191 17.84 20.88 11.85
CA ILE A 191 19.23 21.25 11.60
C ILE A 191 19.55 22.58 12.30
N MET A 192 20.64 22.58 13.03
CA MET A 192 21.19 23.79 13.66
C MET A 192 22.65 23.98 13.29
#